data_082e847693476a5b171bbfd7e84f1912
#
_entry.id   082e847693476a5b171bbfd7e84f1912
#
_cell.length_a   1.000
_cell.length_b   1.000
_cell.length_c   1.000
_cell.angle_alpha   90.00
_cell.angle_beta   90.00
_cell.angle_gamma   90.00
#
_symmetry.space_group_name_H-M   'P 1'
#
loop_
_entity.id
_entity.type
_entity.pdbx_description
1 polymer ?
#
loop_
_entity_poly.entity_id
_entity_poly.type
_entity_poly.pdbx_seq_one_letter_code
_entity_poly.pdbx_strand_id
1 'polypeptide(L)'
;AGAKEKEDGIRKSQKILLTWLVSDERIFGQIKDYISPEDFSDGIYRKAAGLLFQQYHDGEINPARIMNYFTDEEEHRKVAALFHTRIEELTSEREKEKALMETVLRIKNHSIETATRNLEPTDMAGLQRLMEAKKELQDLKKLHISIN
;
A
#
# COMPACT_ATOMS: atom_id res chain seq x y z
N ALA A 1 21.12 -3.81 -11.35
CA ALA A 1 20.45 -2.63 -11.92
C ALA A 1 18.95 -2.86 -11.99
N GLY A 2 18.47 -3.94 -12.62
CA GLY A 2 17.04 -4.20 -12.76
C GLY A 2 16.31 -4.40 -11.44
N ALA A 3 16.92 -5.06 -10.47
CA ALA A 3 16.32 -5.31 -9.17
C ALA A 3 16.11 -4.00 -8.39
N LYS A 4 17.07 -3.08 -8.47
CA LYS A 4 16.97 -1.79 -7.80
C LYS A 4 15.88 -0.92 -8.42
N GLU A 5 15.80 -0.89 -9.75
CA GLU A 5 14.77 -0.14 -10.47
C GLU A 5 13.37 -0.66 -10.13
N LYS A 6 13.21 -1.98 -10.04
CA LYS A 6 11.95 -2.61 -9.67
C LYS A 6 11.55 -2.22 -8.23
N GLU A 7 12.50 -2.26 -7.32
CA GLU A 7 12.26 -1.92 -5.93
C GLU A 7 11.90 -0.44 -5.74
N ASP A 8 12.60 0.46 -6.46
CA ASP A 8 12.28 1.88 -6.44
C ASP A 8 10.88 2.14 -7.01
N GLY A 9 10.48 1.40 -8.05
CA GLY A 9 9.14 1.47 -8.62
C GLY A 9 8.07 1.02 -7.64
N ILE A 10 8.34 -0.02 -6.86
CA ILE A 10 7.41 -0.50 -5.82
C ILE A 10 7.27 0.52 -4.70
N ARG A 11 8.37 1.11 -4.25
CA ARG A 11 8.32 2.15 -3.23
C ARG A 11 7.52 3.35 -3.70
N LYS A 12 7.73 3.75 -4.96
CA LYS A 12 6.96 4.85 -5.56
C LYS A 12 5.46 4.51 -5.57
N SER A 13 5.10 3.29 -5.93
CA SER A 13 3.71 2.85 -5.92
C SER A 13 3.10 2.92 -4.52
N GLN A 14 3.87 2.54 -3.50
CA GLN A 14 3.41 2.61 -2.12
C GLN A 14 3.18 4.06 -1.67
N LYS A 15 4.08 4.98 -2.03
CA LYS A 15 3.90 6.41 -1.76
C LYS A 15 2.65 6.95 -2.44
N ILE A 16 2.42 6.58 -3.68
CA ILE A 16 1.25 7.00 -4.44
C ILE A 16 -0.03 6.50 -3.76
N LEU A 17 -0.06 5.24 -3.35
CA LEU A 17 -1.23 4.69 -2.68
C LEU A 17 -1.50 5.38 -1.34
N LEU A 18 -0.46 5.58 -0.52
CA LEU A 18 -0.61 6.27 0.75
C LEU A 18 -1.12 7.70 0.57
N THR A 19 -0.62 8.41 -0.44
CA THR A 19 -1.08 9.76 -0.78
C THR A 19 -2.55 9.74 -1.18
N TRP A 20 -2.96 8.79 -1.99
CA TRP A 20 -4.36 8.64 -2.40
C TRP A 20 -5.28 8.33 -1.22
N LEU A 21 -4.84 7.44 -0.34
CA LEU A 21 -5.64 7.08 0.85
C LEU A 21 -5.90 8.28 1.76
N VAL A 22 -4.92 9.19 1.87
CA VAL A 22 -5.08 10.42 2.64
C VAL A 22 -6.00 11.41 1.91
N SER A 23 -5.94 11.44 0.59
CA SER A 23 -6.68 12.41 -0.23
C SER A 23 -8.16 12.05 -0.41
N ASP A 24 -8.49 10.75 -0.40
CA ASP A 24 -9.87 10.29 -0.65
C ASP A 24 -10.19 9.10 0.26
N GLU A 25 -10.99 9.37 1.28
CA GLU A 25 -11.36 8.37 2.28
C GLU A 25 -12.17 7.20 1.70
N ARG A 26 -12.82 7.38 0.55
CA ARG A 26 -13.65 6.34 -0.07
C ARG A 26 -12.80 5.18 -0.60
N ILE A 27 -11.54 5.42 -0.90
CA ILE A 27 -10.64 4.40 -1.46
C ILE A 27 -10.37 3.30 -0.44
N PHE A 28 -10.10 3.67 0.80
CA PHE A 28 -9.77 2.70 1.85
C PHE A 28 -10.85 1.61 1.99
N GLY A 29 -12.11 2.02 2.06
CA GLY A 29 -13.21 1.07 2.22
C GLY A 29 -13.31 0.03 1.12
N GLN A 30 -12.86 0.39 -0.09
CA GLN A 30 -12.93 -0.50 -1.24
C GLN A 30 -11.77 -1.49 -1.32
N ILE A 31 -10.59 -1.15 -0.76
CA ILE A 31 -9.39 -1.99 -0.89
C ILE A 31 -8.96 -2.68 0.41
N LYS A 32 -9.55 -2.35 1.53
CA LYS A 32 -9.13 -2.83 2.86
C LYS A 32 -9.16 -4.35 3.01
N ASP A 33 -10.02 -5.04 2.28
CA ASP A 33 -10.14 -6.49 2.35
C ASP A 33 -9.11 -7.22 1.47
N TYR A 34 -8.39 -6.48 0.63
CA TYR A 34 -7.46 -7.05 -0.34
C TYR A 34 -6.01 -6.66 -0.10
N ILE A 35 -5.79 -5.61 0.66
CA ILE A 35 -4.45 -5.12 0.97
C ILE A 35 -4.38 -4.74 2.45
N SER A 36 -3.23 -5.00 3.06
CA SER A 36 -2.99 -4.69 4.47
C SER A 36 -1.61 -4.05 4.62
N PRO A 37 -1.29 -3.50 5.80
CA PRO A 37 0.05 -2.94 6.03
C PRO A 37 1.18 -3.93 5.77
N GLU A 38 0.93 -5.23 5.93
CA GLU A 38 1.92 -6.27 5.69
C GLU A 38 2.33 -6.38 4.22
N ASP A 39 1.51 -5.86 3.31
CA ASP A 39 1.82 -5.84 1.88
C ASP A 39 2.80 -4.72 1.51
N PHE A 40 3.06 -3.80 2.44
CA PHE A 40 4.00 -2.69 2.23
C PHE A 40 5.41 -3.13 2.60
N SER A 41 6.40 -2.47 2.01
CA SER A 41 7.81 -2.74 2.28
C SER A 41 8.14 -2.51 3.75
N ASP A 42 9.02 -3.33 4.29
CA ASP A 42 9.44 -3.25 5.68
C ASP A 42 10.02 -1.86 6.03
N GLY A 43 9.96 -1.52 7.31
CA GLY A 43 10.44 -0.25 7.82
C GLY A 43 9.35 0.81 7.84
N ILE A 44 9.69 2.04 7.40
CA ILE A 44 8.77 3.18 7.51
C ILE A 44 7.50 3.02 6.67
N TYR A 45 7.57 2.34 5.54
CA TYR A 45 6.40 2.11 4.69
C TYR A 45 5.34 1.29 5.41
N ARG A 46 5.74 0.17 5.99
CA ARG A 46 4.83 -0.71 6.73
C ARG A 46 4.30 -0.05 7.99
N LYS A 47 5.16 0.65 8.73
CA LYS A 47 4.74 1.35 9.94
C LYS A 47 3.76 2.47 9.63
N ALA A 48 4.06 3.29 8.63
CA ALA A 48 3.17 4.38 8.23
C ALA A 48 1.83 3.85 7.74
N ALA A 49 1.85 2.80 6.92
CA ALA A 49 0.61 2.16 6.45
C ALA A 49 -0.20 1.61 7.62
N GLY A 50 0.46 0.96 8.58
CA GLY A 50 -0.20 0.43 9.77
C GLY A 50 -0.89 1.50 10.59
N LEU A 51 -0.22 2.63 10.79
CA LEU A 51 -0.78 3.76 11.54
C LEU A 51 -1.97 4.38 10.79
N LEU A 52 -1.86 4.53 9.47
CA LEU A 52 -2.95 5.08 8.66
C LEU A 52 -4.16 4.14 8.65
N PHE A 53 -3.95 2.84 8.47
CA PHE A 53 -5.03 1.85 8.50
C PHE A 53 -5.72 1.86 9.87
N GLN A 54 -4.96 1.99 10.95
CA GLN A 54 -5.53 2.09 12.29
C GLN A 54 -6.39 3.33 12.43
N GLN A 55 -5.93 4.47 11.92
CA GLN A 55 -6.72 5.70 11.93
C GLN A 55 -8.05 5.53 11.19
N TYR A 56 -8.03 4.83 10.06
CA TYR A 56 -9.26 4.53 9.32
C TYR A 56 -10.23 3.68 10.16
N HIS A 57 -9.71 2.69 10.88
CA HIS A 57 -10.55 1.88 11.77
C HIS A 57 -11.11 2.71 12.92
N ASP A 58 -10.34 3.66 13.42
CA ASP A 58 -10.74 4.53 14.52
C ASP A 58 -11.64 5.69 14.07
N GLY A 59 -11.78 5.89 12.76
CA GLY A 59 -12.65 6.90 12.19
C GLY A 59 -12.08 8.32 12.16
N GLU A 60 -10.80 8.50 12.43
CA GLU A 60 -10.17 9.82 12.44
C GLU A 60 -8.84 9.79 11.69
N ILE A 61 -8.83 10.45 10.53
CA ILE A 61 -7.64 10.51 9.68
C ILE A 61 -6.85 11.78 10.01
N ASN A 62 -5.60 11.58 10.44
CA ASN A 62 -4.71 12.69 10.80
C ASN A 62 -3.27 12.34 10.44
N PRO A 63 -2.83 12.65 9.20
CA PRO A 63 -1.46 12.36 8.75
C PRO A 63 -0.38 13.02 9.62
N ALA A 64 -0.66 14.21 10.15
CA ALA A 64 0.30 14.90 11.03
C ALA A 64 0.63 14.07 12.27
N ARG A 65 -0.36 13.39 12.83
CA ARG A 65 -0.14 12.50 13.98
C ARG A 65 0.74 11.32 13.61
N ILE A 66 0.59 10.79 12.39
CA ILE A 66 1.44 9.71 11.90
C ILE A 66 2.88 10.19 11.80
N MET A 67 3.11 11.37 11.22
CA MET A 67 4.44 11.96 11.10
C MET A 67 5.08 12.17 12.47
N ASN A 68 4.31 12.64 13.44
CA ASN A 68 4.82 12.91 14.79
C ASN A 68 5.17 11.65 15.58
N TYR A 69 4.67 10.49 15.16
CA TYR A 69 5.07 9.21 15.74
C TYR A 69 6.56 8.92 15.52
N PHE A 70 7.10 9.42 14.42
CA PHE A 70 8.50 9.23 14.05
C PHE A 70 9.30 10.40 14.60
N THR A 71 10.00 10.17 15.72
CA THR A 71 10.74 11.21 16.44
C THR A 71 12.13 11.49 15.85
N ASP A 72 12.70 10.53 15.12
CA ASP A 72 13.95 10.73 14.42
C ASP A 72 13.72 11.71 13.27
N GLU A 73 14.57 12.74 13.18
CA GLU A 73 14.39 13.82 12.20
C GLU A 73 14.41 13.33 10.76
N GLU A 74 15.32 12.40 10.44
CA GLU A 74 15.43 11.85 9.10
C GLU A 74 14.21 10.97 8.76
N GLU A 75 13.79 10.11 9.68
CA GLU A 75 12.59 9.28 9.50
C GLU A 75 11.34 10.15 9.36
N HIS A 76 11.23 11.19 10.18
CA HIS A 76 10.10 12.11 10.12
C HIS A 76 9.97 12.72 8.72
N ARG A 77 11.10 13.16 8.14
CA ARG A 77 11.13 13.74 6.80
C ARG A 77 10.72 12.73 5.74
N LYS A 78 11.22 11.49 5.85
CA LYS A 78 10.89 10.42 4.90
C LYS A 78 9.41 10.05 4.96
N VAL A 79 8.85 9.99 6.17
CA VAL A 79 7.44 9.68 6.36
C VAL A 79 6.55 10.80 5.81
N ALA A 80 6.93 12.05 6.02
CA ALA A 80 6.19 13.17 5.44
C ALA A 80 6.10 13.04 3.91
N ALA A 81 7.19 12.62 3.26
CA ALA A 81 7.20 12.41 1.82
C ALA A 81 6.27 11.29 1.34
N LEU A 82 5.97 10.30 2.20
CA LEU A 82 5.08 9.20 1.83
C LEU A 82 3.65 9.67 1.58
N PHE A 83 3.22 10.77 2.21
CA PHE A 83 1.85 11.27 2.13
C PHE A 83 1.69 12.45 1.19
N HIS A 84 2.79 12.93 0.61
CA HIS A 84 2.79 14.12 -0.26
C HIS A 84 3.44 13.84 -1.61
N THR A 85 3.35 12.61 -2.08
CA THR A 85 3.86 12.26 -3.39
C THR A 85 2.97 12.84 -4.48
N ARG A 86 3.58 13.41 -5.49
CA ARG A 86 2.85 13.97 -6.62
C ARG A 86 2.19 12.86 -7.41
N ILE A 87 0.87 12.94 -7.53
CA ILE A 87 0.10 12.03 -8.38
C ILE A 87 -0.09 12.74 -9.72
N GLU A 88 0.16 12.03 -10.81
CA GLU A 88 -0.03 12.61 -12.15
C GLU A 88 -1.46 13.10 -12.32
N GLU A 89 -1.60 14.27 -12.95
CA GLU A 89 -2.91 14.82 -13.27
C GLU A 89 -3.51 13.98 -14.40
N LEU A 90 -4.55 13.25 -14.04
CA LEU A 90 -5.32 12.46 -14.99
C LEU A 90 -6.60 13.21 -15.32
N THR A 91 -6.99 13.18 -16.59
CA THR A 91 -8.07 14.02 -17.09
C THR A 91 -9.47 13.46 -16.81
N SER A 92 -9.59 12.15 -16.56
CA SER A 92 -10.88 11.53 -16.30
C SER A 92 -10.84 10.65 -15.07
N GLU A 93 -12.02 10.42 -14.47
CA GLU A 93 -12.16 9.54 -13.32
C GLU A 93 -11.81 8.09 -13.68
N ARG A 94 -12.14 7.69 -14.91
CA ARG A 94 -11.82 6.35 -15.40
C ARG A 94 -10.32 6.12 -15.44
N GLU A 95 -9.54 7.12 -15.88
CA GLU A 95 -8.09 7.04 -15.89
C GLU A 95 -7.53 6.95 -14.47
N LYS A 96 -8.10 7.70 -13.53
CA LYS A 96 -7.71 7.66 -12.12
C LYS A 96 -8.00 6.29 -11.51
N GLU A 97 -9.18 5.75 -11.76
CA GLU A 97 -9.56 4.44 -11.26
C GLU A 97 -8.64 3.35 -11.80
N LYS A 98 -8.31 3.41 -13.09
CA LYS A 98 -7.38 2.47 -13.71
C LYS A 98 -5.98 2.57 -13.10
N ALA A 99 -5.47 3.79 -12.94
CA ALA A 99 -4.14 4.02 -12.36
C ALA A 99 -4.08 3.54 -10.91
N LEU A 100 -5.14 3.79 -10.15
CA LEU A 100 -5.23 3.34 -8.77
C LEU A 100 -5.24 1.81 -8.70
N MET A 101 -6.04 1.15 -9.54
CA MET A 101 -6.09 -0.31 -9.60
C MET A 101 -4.72 -0.90 -9.95
N GLU A 102 -4.03 -0.33 -10.94
CA GLU A 102 -2.70 -0.79 -11.33
C GLU A 102 -1.71 -0.64 -10.18
N THR A 103 -1.82 0.46 -9.41
CA THR A 103 -0.96 0.72 -8.25
C THR A 103 -1.18 -0.33 -7.16
N VAL A 104 -2.43 -0.59 -6.80
CA VAL A 104 -2.78 -1.58 -5.77
C VAL A 104 -2.34 -2.98 -6.19
N LEU A 105 -2.59 -3.36 -7.45
CA LEU A 105 -2.19 -4.66 -7.98
C LEU A 105 -0.66 -4.82 -7.95
N ARG A 106 0.07 -3.78 -8.29
CA ARG A 106 1.55 -3.82 -8.28
C ARG A 106 2.08 -4.09 -6.86
N ILE A 107 1.51 -3.40 -5.87
CA ILE A 107 1.89 -3.58 -4.46
C ILE A 107 1.58 -5.01 -4.01
N LYS A 108 0.37 -5.49 -4.30
CA LYS A 108 -0.05 -6.85 -3.90
C LYS A 108 0.80 -7.93 -4.57
N ASN A 109 1.05 -7.81 -5.86
CA ASN A 109 1.90 -8.75 -6.59
C ASN A 109 3.30 -8.81 -6.02
N HIS A 110 3.90 -7.66 -5.73
CA HIS A 110 5.24 -7.59 -5.16
C HIS A 110 5.29 -8.24 -3.77
N SER A 111 4.28 -7.98 -2.95
CA SER A 111 4.16 -8.56 -1.61
C SER A 111 4.13 -10.09 -1.69
N ILE A 112 3.35 -10.64 -2.62
CA ILE A 112 3.23 -12.08 -2.82
C ILE A 112 4.56 -12.67 -3.33
N GLU A 113 5.22 -12.01 -4.28
CA GLU A 113 6.53 -12.45 -4.78
C GLU A 113 7.55 -12.52 -3.65
N THR A 114 7.59 -11.49 -2.81
CA THR A 114 8.50 -11.42 -1.67
C THR A 114 8.22 -12.53 -0.66
N ALA A 115 6.95 -12.75 -0.32
CA ALA A 115 6.54 -13.80 0.61
C ALA A 115 6.88 -15.19 0.07
N THR A 116 6.72 -15.39 -1.24
CA THR A 116 7.05 -16.65 -1.90
C THR A 116 8.55 -16.96 -1.81
N ARG A 117 9.39 -15.94 -2.07
CA ARG A 117 10.85 -16.13 -2.00
C ARG A 117 11.34 -16.40 -0.58
N ASN A 118 10.68 -15.83 0.42
CA ASN A 118 11.10 -15.91 1.80
C ASN A 118 10.44 -17.06 2.57
N LEU A 119 9.54 -17.81 1.92
CA LEU A 119 8.81 -18.89 2.56
C LEU A 119 9.74 -20.07 2.86
N GLU A 120 9.82 -20.44 4.14
CA GLU A 120 10.55 -21.64 4.57
C GLU A 120 9.70 -22.88 4.29
N PRO A 121 10.32 -23.99 3.85
CA PRO A 121 9.56 -25.21 3.49
C PRO A 121 8.71 -25.79 4.61
N THR A 122 9.07 -25.53 5.86
CA THR A 122 8.37 -26.07 7.04
C THR A 122 7.40 -25.07 7.66
N ASP A 123 7.30 -23.86 7.12
CA ASP A 123 6.42 -22.83 7.65
C ASP A 123 4.99 -22.99 7.11
N MET A 124 4.21 -23.84 7.77
CA MET A 124 2.83 -24.12 7.37
C MET A 124 1.93 -22.90 7.51
N ALA A 125 2.14 -22.11 8.56
CA ALA A 125 1.37 -20.87 8.77
C ALA A 125 1.67 -19.83 7.67
N GLY A 126 2.93 -19.72 7.29
CA GLY A 126 3.35 -18.85 6.19
C GLY A 126 2.77 -19.29 4.86
N LEU A 127 2.74 -20.61 4.61
CA LEU A 127 2.11 -21.14 3.39
C LEU A 127 0.62 -20.80 3.34
N GLN A 128 -0.08 -20.95 4.45
CA GLN A 128 -1.49 -20.65 4.53
C GLN A 128 -1.76 -19.16 4.29
N ARG A 129 -0.94 -18.27 4.89
CA ARG A 129 -1.05 -16.83 4.64
C ARG A 129 -0.81 -16.50 3.17
N LEU A 130 0.16 -17.17 2.55
CA LEU A 130 0.46 -16.96 1.12
C LEU A 130 -0.71 -17.37 0.24
N MET A 131 -1.36 -18.50 0.56
CA MET A 131 -2.53 -18.97 -0.19
C MET A 131 -3.69 -18.00 -0.06
N GLU A 132 -3.91 -17.44 1.12
CA GLU A 132 -4.92 -16.42 1.35
C GLU A 132 -4.60 -15.15 0.56
N ALA A 133 -3.34 -14.72 0.54
CA ALA A 133 -2.91 -13.55 -0.22
C ALA A 133 -3.13 -13.72 -1.71
N LYS A 134 -2.86 -14.91 -2.24
CA LYS A 134 -3.11 -15.22 -3.66
C LYS A 134 -4.60 -15.17 -3.99
N LYS A 135 -5.45 -15.63 -3.07
CA LYS A 135 -6.90 -15.54 -3.25
C LYS A 135 -7.34 -14.08 -3.24
N GLU A 136 -6.83 -13.29 -2.31
CA GLU A 136 -7.11 -11.86 -2.25
C GLU A 136 -6.71 -11.16 -3.55
N LEU A 137 -5.57 -11.55 -4.14
CA LEU A 137 -5.13 -11.01 -5.42
C LEU A 137 -6.12 -11.33 -6.54
N GLN A 138 -6.62 -12.58 -6.60
CA GLN A 138 -7.60 -12.96 -7.62
C GLN A 138 -8.90 -12.17 -7.48
N ASP A 139 -9.36 -11.98 -6.23
CA ASP A 139 -10.54 -11.19 -5.95
C ASP A 139 -10.32 -9.71 -6.29
N LEU A 140 -9.13 -9.19 -5.98
CA LEU A 140 -8.74 -7.82 -6.29
C LEU A 140 -8.77 -7.55 -7.81
N LYS A 141 -8.34 -8.50 -8.62
CA LYS A 141 -8.36 -8.37 -10.09
C LYS A 141 -9.78 -8.19 -10.64
N LYS A 142 -10.78 -8.66 -9.91
CA LYS A 142 -12.19 -8.55 -10.32
C LYS A 142 -12.87 -7.30 -9.77
N LEU A 143 -12.20 -6.61 -8.84
CA LEU A 143 -12.74 -5.42 -8.19
C LEU A 143 -12.76 -4.24 -9.13
N HIS A 144 -13.82 -3.45 -9.08
CA HIS A 144 -13.88 -2.15 -9.74
C HIS A 144 -13.81 -1.08 -8.66
N ILE A 145 -12.71 -0.33 -8.61
CA ILE A 145 -12.54 0.77 -7.66
C ILE A 145 -13.21 2.02 -8.23
N SER A 146 -14.16 2.56 -7.49
CA SER A 146 -14.88 3.76 -7.89
C SER A 146 -14.38 4.97 -7.10
N ILE A 147 -14.10 6.07 -7.80
CA ILE A 147 -13.65 7.33 -7.19
C ILE A 147 -14.79 8.33 -7.05
N ASN A 148 -15.92 8.07 -7.66
CA ASN A 148 -17.11 8.93 -7.60
C ASN A 148 -17.81 8.87 -6.26
#